data_80a559835d77fb4f88f70c1f71b6bec9
#
_entry.id   80a559835d77fb4f88f70c1f71b6bec9
#
_cell.length_a   1.000
_cell.length_b   1.000
_cell.length_c   1.000
_cell.angle_alpha   90.00
_cell.angle_beta   90.00
_cell.angle_gamma   90.00
#
_symmetry.space_group_name_H-M   'P 1'
#
loop_
_entity.id
_entity.type
_entity.pdbx_description
1 polymer ?
#
loop_
_entity_poly.entity_id
_entity_poly.type
_entity_poly.pdbx_seq_one_letter_code
_entity_poly.pdbx_strand_id
1 'polypeptide(L)'
;MSDQNPTQGSDEPYAGPVIRDKRRVDPVTGQVRDPGLRPGAPGPGPGAGSAPSDGAGAFGLGNGDADRLLAELEEVRTKESALVDDLKRLQAEYVNYRRRVDRDRDVARGLAVAGVLESLLPVLDDIGRARDHGDLDGAFKTVAENLEAVVTRLGLERYGQAGDPFDPAIHEALMHEHSDEVSEATCTQILFPGYRVGERILRAARVAVAEPS
;
A
#
# COMPACT_ATOMS: atom_id res chain seq x y z
N MET A 1 -12.42 10.38 -62.91
CA MET A 1 -10.97 10.69 -62.98
C MET A 1 -10.53 10.78 -61.57
N SER A 2 -10.01 9.67 -61.13
CA SER A 2 -8.55 9.36 -60.93
C SER A 2 -8.06 10.10 -59.69
N ASP A 3 -7.41 9.57 -58.71
CA ASP A 3 -6.63 8.34 -58.58
C ASP A 3 -6.21 8.19 -57.11
N GLN A 4 -6.21 6.96 -56.63
CA GLN A 4 -5.11 6.29 -55.94
C GLN A 4 -4.56 6.88 -54.62
N ASN A 5 -4.85 6.12 -53.61
CA ASN A 5 -3.89 5.82 -52.64
C ASN A 5 -3.39 4.46 -52.69
N PRO A 6 -2.46 3.81 -52.17
CA PRO A 6 -2.40 3.42 -50.75
C PRO A 6 -0.99 3.57 -50.15
N THR A 7 -0.95 3.94 -48.91
CA THR A 7 0.28 3.80 -48.15
C THR A 7 0.14 2.59 -47.21
N GLN A 8 0.82 1.52 -47.62
CA GLN A 8 1.14 0.38 -46.75
C GLN A 8 2.01 0.87 -45.58
N GLY A 9 1.48 0.77 -44.40
CA GLY A 9 2.25 0.80 -43.17
C GLY A 9 2.88 -0.58 -42.96
N SER A 10 4.20 -0.63 -43.04
CA SER A 10 5.00 -1.80 -42.71
C SER A 10 4.86 -2.11 -41.20
N ASP A 11 4.23 -3.25 -40.92
CA ASP A 11 4.32 -3.93 -39.61
C ASP A 11 5.78 -4.44 -39.44
N GLU A 12 6.63 -3.63 -38.87
CA GLU A 12 7.86 -4.14 -38.30
C GLU A 12 7.54 -4.75 -36.92
N PRO A 13 7.89 -6.03 -36.68
CA PRO A 13 7.70 -6.62 -35.35
C PRO A 13 8.64 -5.95 -34.37
N TYR A 14 8.07 -5.32 -33.37
CA TYR A 14 8.75 -4.72 -32.22
C TYR A 14 9.61 -5.80 -31.55
N ALA A 15 10.90 -5.83 -31.86
CA ALA A 15 11.86 -6.69 -31.20
C ALA A 15 12.08 -6.14 -29.78
N GLY A 16 11.35 -6.69 -28.82
CA GLY A 16 11.56 -6.40 -27.41
C GLY A 16 13.01 -6.68 -26.99
N PRO A 17 13.50 -6.08 -25.90
CA PRO A 17 14.87 -6.23 -25.45
C PRO A 17 15.17 -7.71 -25.19
N VAL A 18 16.17 -8.25 -25.89
CA VAL A 18 16.66 -9.62 -25.71
C VAL A 18 17.40 -9.69 -24.36
N ILE A 19 16.72 -10.11 -23.31
CA ILE A 19 17.32 -10.37 -22.01
C ILE A 19 18.13 -11.67 -22.11
N ARG A 20 19.44 -11.58 -22.22
CA ARG A 20 20.34 -12.73 -22.12
C ARG A 20 20.49 -13.12 -20.66
N ASP A 21 19.83 -14.19 -20.25
CA ASP A 21 20.03 -14.76 -18.93
C ASP A 21 21.45 -15.36 -18.83
N LYS A 22 22.28 -14.75 -17.99
CA LYS A 22 23.68 -15.19 -17.72
C LYS A 22 23.79 -16.13 -16.53
N ARG A 23 22.68 -16.65 -16.05
CA ARG A 23 22.70 -17.59 -14.90
C ARG A 23 23.38 -18.90 -15.31
N ARG A 24 24.30 -19.35 -14.49
CA ARG A 24 25.01 -20.63 -14.66
C ARG A 24 24.12 -21.85 -14.42
N VAL A 25 22.98 -21.68 -13.80
CA VAL A 25 22.05 -22.75 -13.43
C VAL A 25 20.73 -22.52 -14.14
N ASP A 26 20.17 -23.56 -14.74
CA ASP A 26 18.85 -23.53 -15.36
C ASP A 26 17.76 -23.37 -14.28
N PRO A 27 16.88 -22.35 -14.33
CA PRO A 27 15.89 -22.10 -13.31
C PRO A 27 14.77 -23.14 -13.23
N VAL A 28 14.62 -23.99 -14.27
CA VAL A 28 13.58 -25.02 -14.34
C VAL A 28 14.10 -26.37 -13.91
N THR A 29 15.32 -26.74 -14.32
CA THR A 29 15.90 -28.07 -14.06
C THR A 29 16.91 -28.09 -12.91
N GLY A 30 17.40 -26.92 -12.45
CA GLY A 30 18.40 -26.80 -11.38
C GLY A 30 19.80 -27.32 -11.77
N GLN A 31 20.03 -27.64 -13.04
CA GLN A 31 21.32 -28.16 -13.50
C GLN A 31 22.26 -27.05 -13.94
N VAL A 32 23.56 -27.23 -13.68
CA VAL A 32 24.61 -26.29 -14.09
C VAL A 32 24.80 -26.39 -15.61
N ARG A 33 24.62 -25.29 -16.33
CA ARG A 33 24.88 -25.19 -17.77
C ARG A 33 26.38 -25.19 -18.02
N ASP A 34 26.85 -26.22 -18.73
CA ASP A 34 28.25 -26.32 -19.15
C ASP A 34 28.54 -25.29 -20.24
N PRO A 35 29.55 -24.40 -20.09
CA PRO A 35 29.81 -23.32 -21.03
C PRO A 35 30.35 -23.75 -22.38
N GLY A 36 30.51 -25.06 -22.61
CA GLY A 36 31.12 -25.63 -23.82
C GLY A 36 30.20 -26.23 -24.85
N LEU A 37 28.90 -26.46 -24.58
CA LEU A 37 28.00 -27.07 -25.58
C LEU A 37 27.29 -26.00 -26.41
N ARG A 38 27.75 -25.78 -27.60
CA ARG A 38 26.99 -25.13 -28.67
C ARG A 38 26.01 -26.18 -29.26
N PRO A 39 24.73 -25.90 -29.41
CA PRO A 39 23.81 -26.75 -30.10
C PRO A 39 24.16 -26.76 -31.60
N GLY A 40 24.62 -27.88 -32.14
CA GLY A 40 24.68 -28.05 -33.60
C GLY A 40 25.99 -28.58 -34.18
N ALA A 41 26.80 -29.35 -33.48
CA ALA A 41 27.89 -30.08 -34.14
C ALA A 41 27.65 -31.61 -34.07
N PRO A 42 27.73 -32.38 -35.17
CA PRO A 42 27.61 -33.82 -35.15
C PRO A 42 28.83 -34.45 -34.49
N GLY A 43 28.58 -35.35 -33.53
CA GLY A 43 29.61 -36.03 -32.78
C GLY A 43 30.41 -37.03 -33.63
N PRO A 44 31.71 -37.23 -33.36
CA PRO A 44 32.46 -38.35 -33.97
C PRO A 44 32.08 -39.65 -33.29
N GLY A 45 31.91 -40.67 -34.13
CA GLY A 45 31.53 -42.04 -33.75
C GLY A 45 32.60 -42.78 -32.93
N PRO A 46 32.26 -43.99 -32.43
CA PRO A 46 33.07 -44.73 -31.49
C PRO A 46 34.30 -45.38 -32.12
N GLY A 47 35.47 -44.87 -31.80
CA GLY A 47 36.74 -45.51 -32.13
C GLY A 47 37.26 -46.23 -30.89
N ALA A 48 37.47 -47.54 -31.10
CA ALA A 48 38.03 -48.48 -30.13
C ALA A 48 39.49 -48.19 -29.84
N GLY A 49 39.89 -48.43 -28.60
CA GLY A 49 41.23 -48.91 -28.31
C GLY A 49 42.08 -48.08 -27.41
N SER A 50 42.49 -48.73 -26.38
CA SER A 50 43.70 -48.58 -25.56
C SER A 50 43.44 -48.04 -24.17
N ALA A 51 43.43 -48.99 -23.24
CA ALA A 51 43.72 -48.71 -21.85
C ALA A 51 45.20 -48.29 -21.73
N PRO A 52 45.51 -47.28 -20.95
CA PRO A 52 46.77 -47.15 -20.31
C PRO A 52 46.63 -47.52 -18.83
N SER A 53 47.50 -48.44 -18.50
CA SER A 53 47.87 -48.92 -17.18
C SER A 53 48.16 -47.81 -16.16
N ASP A 54 47.75 -48.11 -14.94
CA ASP A 54 48.43 -47.79 -13.70
C ASP A 54 49.30 -46.52 -13.65
N GLY A 55 48.69 -45.49 -13.17
CA GLY A 55 49.33 -44.34 -12.61
C GLY A 55 48.46 -43.84 -11.47
N ALA A 56 48.38 -44.63 -10.40
CA ALA A 56 47.94 -44.13 -9.09
C ALA A 56 48.96 -43.09 -8.61
N GLY A 57 48.93 -41.92 -9.25
CA GLY A 57 49.50 -40.73 -8.67
C GLY A 57 48.67 -40.40 -7.45
N ALA A 58 49.06 -40.97 -6.31
CA ALA A 58 48.65 -40.45 -5.02
C ALA A 58 48.94 -38.94 -5.05
N PHE A 59 47.93 -38.13 -5.21
CA PHE A 59 47.97 -36.74 -4.77
C PHE A 59 48.18 -36.79 -3.28
N GLY A 60 49.44 -36.89 -2.87
CA GLY A 60 49.86 -36.75 -1.49
C GLY A 60 49.63 -35.31 -1.07
N LEU A 61 48.38 -35.00 -0.80
CA LEU A 61 48.09 -33.84 0.01
C LEU A 61 48.77 -34.13 1.34
N GLY A 62 49.84 -33.40 1.66
CA GLY A 62 50.47 -33.51 2.98
C GLY A 62 49.40 -33.25 4.03
N ASN A 63 49.47 -33.91 5.17
CA ASN A 63 48.48 -33.70 6.25
C ASN A 63 48.25 -32.23 6.55
N GLY A 64 49.25 -31.35 6.37
CA GLY A 64 49.13 -29.93 6.54
C GLY A 64 48.26 -29.22 5.51
N ASP A 65 48.18 -29.71 4.26
CA ASP A 65 47.30 -29.12 3.22
C ASP A 65 45.86 -29.52 3.44
N ALA A 66 45.60 -30.72 3.91
CA ALA A 66 44.24 -31.16 4.29
C ALA A 66 43.70 -30.36 5.47
N ASP A 67 44.51 -30.16 6.50
CA ASP A 67 44.15 -29.36 7.69
C ASP A 67 43.87 -27.90 7.31
N ARG A 68 44.64 -27.34 6.40
CA ARG A 68 44.45 -25.97 5.89
C ARG A 68 43.15 -25.84 5.11
N LEU A 69 42.86 -26.79 4.23
CA LEU A 69 41.60 -26.81 3.46
C LEU A 69 40.38 -26.98 4.37
N LEU A 70 40.48 -27.78 5.42
CA LEU A 70 39.41 -27.92 6.40
C LEU A 70 39.16 -26.60 7.16
N ALA A 71 40.23 -25.92 7.59
CA ALA A 71 40.11 -24.61 8.24
C ALA A 71 39.48 -23.55 7.31
N GLU A 72 39.87 -23.52 6.03
CA GLU A 72 39.26 -22.62 5.03
C GLU A 72 37.76 -22.94 4.80
N LEU A 73 37.39 -24.23 4.76
CA LEU A 73 36.00 -24.66 4.65
C LEU A 73 35.16 -24.26 5.86
N GLU A 74 35.70 -24.36 7.07
CA GLU A 74 35.02 -23.93 8.29
C GLU A 74 34.84 -22.42 8.33
N GLU A 75 35.85 -21.66 7.90
CA GLU A 75 35.75 -20.21 7.79
C GLU A 75 34.68 -19.79 6.78
N VAL A 76 34.64 -20.44 5.60
CA VAL A 76 33.62 -20.15 4.57
C VAL A 76 32.22 -20.50 5.06
N ARG A 77 32.05 -21.67 5.74
CA ARG A 77 30.75 -22.05 6.33
C ARG A 77 30.27 -21.06 7.39
N THR A 78 31.19 -20.58 8.21
CA THR A 78 30.89 -19.58 9.24
C THR A 78 30.42 -18.27 8.60
N LYS A 79 31.12 -17.82 7.55
CA LYS A 79 30.75 -16.64 6.78
C LYS A 79 29.40 -16.82 6.07
N GLU A 80 29.18 -18.01 5.48
CA GLU A 80 27.89 -18.31 4.83
C GLU A 80 26.74 -18.28 5.84
N SER A 81 26.89 -18.90 6.99
CA SER A 81 25.90 -18.86 8.05
C SER A 81 25.58 -17.44 8.51
N ALA A 82 26.61 -16.62 8.74
CA ALA A 82 26.45 -15.23 9.13
C ALA A 82 25.69 -14.43 8.06
N LEU A 83 26.03 -14.61 6.77
CA LEU A 83 25.34 -13.95 5.66
C LEU A 83 23.88 -14.39 5.54
N VAL A 84 23.59 -15.68 5.75
CA VAL A 84 22.21 -16.20 5.76
C VAL A 84 21.40 -15.57 6.89
N ASP A 85 21.99 -15.43 8.07
CA ASP A 85 21.29 -14.82 9.19
C ASP A 85 21.09 -13.31 9.00
N ASP A 86 22.06 -12.62 8.41
CA ASP A 86 21.90 -11.22 8.01
C ASP A 86 20.80 -11.04 6.96
N LEU A 87 20.72 -11.93 5.98
CA LEU A 87 19.66 -11.93 4.97
C LEU A 87 18.27 -12.14 5.60
N LYS A 88 18.14 -13.09 6.52
CA LYS A 88 16.89 -13.33 7.26
C LYS A 88 16.47 -12.09 8.06
N ARG A 89 17.44 -11.47 8.77
CA ARG A 89 17.19 -10.25 9.52
C ARG A 89 16.72 -9.13 8.60
N LEU A 90 17.44 -8.88 7.49
CA LEU A 90 17.09 -7.84 6.52
C LEU A 90 15.70 -8.09 5.90
N GLN A 91 15.37 -9.35 5.60
CA GLN A 91 14.07 -9.74 5.10
C GLN A 91 12.96 -9.43 6.11
N ALA A 92 13.17 -9.73 7.38
CA ALA A 92 12.22 -9.41 8.44
C ALA A 92 12.03 -7.90 8.60
N GLU A 93 13.12 -7.12 8.59
CA GLU A 93 13.08 -5.66 8.63
C GLU A 93 12.33 -5.08 7.43
N TYR A 94 12.57 -5.62 6.22
CA TYR A 94 11.88 -5.19 5.01
C TYR A 94 10.37 -5.44 5.06
N VAL A 95 9.95 -6.62 5.56
CA VAL A 95 8.54 -6.95 5.75
C VAL A 95 7.87 -5.98 6.73
N ASN A 96 8.55 -5.68 7.84
CA ASN A 96 8.04 -4.73 8.83
C ASN A 96 7.97 -3.31 8.27
N TYR A 97 9.00 -2.88 7.52
CA TYR A 97 9.03 -1.61 6.82
C TYR A 97 7.85 -1.49 5.84
N ARG A 98 7.64 -2.50 4.99
CA ARG A 98 6.54 -2.51 4.03
C ARG A 98 5.18 -2.37 4.71
N ARG A 99 4.93 -3.14 5.78
CA ARG A 99 3.68 -3.04 6.54
C ARG A 99 3.46 -1.65 7.14
N ARG A 100 4.54 -1.00 7.58
CA ARG A 100 4.47 0.37 8.09
C ARG A 100 4.13 1.35 6.97
N VAL A 101 4.83 1.27 5.83
CA VAL A 101 4.58 2.14 4.68
C VAL A 101 3.14 2.00 4.16
N ASP A 102 2.61 0.78 4.10
CA ASP A 102 1.24 0.56 3.65
C ASP A 102 0.23 1.23 4.62
N ARG A 103 0.42 1.07 5.94
CA ARG A 103 -0.40 1.78 6.94
C ARG A 103 -0.28 3.30 6.84
N ASP A 104 0.93 3.81 6.68
CA ASP A 104 1.17 5.26 6.58
C ASP A 104 0.50 5.84 5.33
N ARG A 105 0.46 5.09 4.22
CA ARG A 105 -0.26 5.47 3.00
C ARG A 105 -1.76 5.54 3.22
N ASP A 106 -2.34 4.57 3.91
CA ASP A 106 -3.77 4.55 4.17
C ASP A 106 -4.16 5.70 5.11
N VAL A 107 -3.36 5.97 6.13
CA VAL A 107 -3.53 7.16 7.00
C VAL A 107 -3.44 8.45 6.19
N ALA A 108 -2.42 8.58 5.32
CA ALA A 108 -2.26 9.77 4.49
C ALA A 108 -3.43 10.00 3.53
N ARG A 109 -3.99 8.93 2.93
CA ARG A 109 -5.21 9.02 2.11
C ARG A 109 -6.41 9.49 2.93
N GLY A 110 -6.60 8.90 4.11
CA GLY A 110 -7.68 9.31 5.01
C GLY A 110 -7.58 10.78 5.42
N LEU A 111 -6.37 11.26 5.74
CA LEU A 111 -6.09 12.65 6.06
C LEU A 111 -6.40 13.59 4.88
N ALA A 112 -6.02 13.21 3.67
CA ALA A 112 -6.28 14.00 2.47
C ALA A 112 -7.79 14.13 2.21
N VAL A 113 -8.54 13.03 2.30
CA VAL A 113 -10.01 13.05 2.16
C VAL A 113 -10.65 13.90 3.27
N ALA A 114 -10.21 13.73 4.52
CA ALA A 114 -10.70 14.53 5.65
C ALA A 114 -10.48 16.03 5.43
N GLY A 115 -9.31 16.45 4.94
CA GLY A 115 -9.01 17.86 4.65
C GLY A 115 -9.89 18.44 3.54
N VAL A 116 -10.21 17.66 2.50
CA VAL A 116 -11.15 18.10 1.46
C VAL A 116 -12.56 18.25 2.03
N LEU A 117 -13.02 17.26 2.82
CA LEU A 117 -14.35 17.32 3.45
C LEU A 117 -14.46 18.47 4.44
N GLU A 118 -13.41 18.74 5.24
CA GLU A 118 -13.37 19.89 6.13
C GLU A 118 -13.53 21.23 5.38
N SER A 119 -12.88 21.34 4.22
CA SER A 119 -13.01 22.53 3.34
C SER A 119 -14.41 22.69 2.74
N LEU A 120 -15.21 21.63 2.67
CA LEU A 120 -16.60 21.66 2.18
C LEU A 120 -17.64 21.95 3.27
N LEU A 121 -17.27 21.89 4.56
CA LEU A 121 -18.20 22.10 5.67
C LEU A 121 -18.97 23.44 5.57
N PRO A 122 -18.36 24.58 5.19
CA PRO A 122 -19.10 25.82 5.03
C PRO A 122 -20.21 25.74 4.00
N VAL A 123 -19.98 25.02 2.89
CA VAL A 123 -21.00 24.82 1.84
C VAL A 123 -22.16 23.97 2.35
N LEU A 124 -21.86 22.93 3.14
CA LEU A 124 -22.88 22.09 3.77
C LEU A 124 -23.68 22.88 4.83
N ASP A 125 -23.05 23.77 5.55
CA ASP A 125 -23.75 24.68 6.49
C ASP A 125 -24.67 25.64 5.77
N ASP A 126 -24.25 26.18 4.62
CA ASP A 126 -25.10 27.07 3.80
C ASP A 126 -26.29 26.32 3.21
N ILE A 127 -26.09 25.07 2.77
CA ILE A 127 -27.18 24.19 2.34
C ILE A 127 -28.15 23.92 3.48
N GLY A 128 -27.64 23.61 4.67
CA GLY A 128 -28.46 23.43 5.86
C GLY A 128 -29.29 24.67 6.19
N ARG A 129 -28.68 25.83 6.17
CA ARG A 129 -29.35 27.11 6.43
C ARG A 129 -30.44 27.42 5.36
N ALA A 130 -30.15 27.20 4.09
CA ALA A 130 -31.13 27.35 3.02
C ALA A 130 -32.32 26.41 3.19
N ARG A 131 -32.06 25.16 3.67
CA ARG A 131 -33.14 24.21 4.00
C ARG A 131 -34.01 24.68 5.14
N ASP A 132 -33.42 25.20 6.22
CA ASP A 132 -34.13 25.68 7.40
C ASP A 132 -35.00 26.93 7.09
N HIS A 133 -34.56 27.75 6.13
CA HIS A 133 -35.33 28.92 5.63
C HIS A 133 -36.36 28.58 4.57
N GLY A 134 -36.36 27.35 4.03
CA GLY A 134 -37.26 26.94 2.97
C GLY A 134 -36.82 27.39 1.58
N ASP A 135 -35.59 27.88 1.43
CA ASP A 135 -35.03 28.40 0.16
C ASP A 135 -34.38 27.28 -0.69
N LEU A 136 -34.46 26.04 -0.24
CA LEU A 136 -33.86 24.89 -0.93
C LEU A 136 -34.87 24.27 -1.91
N ASP A 137 -35.04 24.91 -3.08
CA ASP A 137 -36.05 24.54 -4.08
C ASP A 137 -35.46 24.10 -5.42
N GLY A 138 -36.26 23.38 -6.21
CA GLY A 138 -36.05 23.08 -7.63
C GLY A 138 -34.69 22.42 -7.91
N ALA A 139 -33.95 22.96 -8.86
CA ALA A 139 -32.64 22.42 -9.26
C ALA A 139 -31.59 22.52 -8.16
N PHE A 140 -31.66 23.54 -7.30
CA PHE A 140 -30.72 23.71 -6.20
C PHE A 140 -30.85 22.60 -5.16
N LYS A 141 -32.06 22.16 -4.84
CA LYS A 141 -32.34 21.02 -3.97
C LYS A 141 -31.67 19.75 -4.50
N THR A 142 -31.81 19.47 -5.78
CA THR A 142 -31.20 18.29 -6.40
C THR A 142 -29.66 18.31 -6.31
N VAL A 143 -29.04 19.47 -6.51
CA VAL A 143 -27.58 19.64 -6.39
C VAL A 143 -27.14 19.44 -4.95
N ALA A 144 -27.86 19.99 -3.98
CA ALA A 144 -27.55 19.84 -2.56
C ALA A 144 -27.64 18.37 -2.12
N GLU A 145 -28.72 17.67 -2.48
CA GLU A 145 -28.92 16.24 -2.19
C GLU A 145 -27.83 15.38 -2.82
N ASN A 146 -27.42 15.68 -4.06
CA ASN A 146 -26.32 14.98 -4.72
C ASN A 146 -24.98 15.22 -4.00
N LEU A 147 -24.70 16.45 -3.57
CA LEU A 147 -23.49 16.76 -2.82
C LEU A 147 -23.47 16.01 -1.49
N GLU A 148 -24.58 16.07 -0.72
CA GLU A 148 -24.72 15.33 0.55
C GLU A 148 -24.51 13.82 0.35
N ALA A 149 -25.07 13.25 -0.70
CA ALA A 149 -24.87 11.84 -1.03
C ALA A 149 -23.41 11.50 -1.40
N VAL A 150 -22.69 12.41 -2.07
CA VAL A 150 -21.27 12.22 -2.39
C VAL A 150 -20.41 12.26 -1.13
N VAL A 151 -20.58 13.26 -0.27
CA VAL A 151 -19.77 13.38 0.95
C VAL A 151 -20.07 12.24 1.94
N THR A 152 -21.33 11.77 2.01
CA THR A 152 -21.72 10.60 2.82
C THR A 152 -21.02 9.33 2.30
N ARG A 153 -20.92 9.14 0.98
CA ARG A 153 -20.16 8.01 0.41
C ARG A 153 -18.66 8.09 0.68
N LEU A 154 -18.12 9.29 0.89
CA LEU A 154 -16.74 9.50 1.33
C LEU A 154 -16.56 9.27 2.83
N GLY A 155 -17.63 8.92 3.55
CA GLY A 155 -17.62 8.60 4.96
C GLY A 155 -17.88 9.79 5.89
N LEU A 156 -18.37 10.92 5.36
CA LEU A 156 -18.77 12.05 6.20
C LEU A 156 -20.07 11.73 6.92
N GLU A 157 -20.06 11.85 8.23
CA GLU A 157 -21.23 11.69 9.09
C GLU A 157 -21.52 13.00 9.82
N ARG A 158 -22.77 13.41 9.75
CA ARG A 158 -23.29 14.54 10.54
C ARG A 158 -23.80 14.01 11.87
N TYR A 159 -23.48 14.70 12.96
CA TYR A 159 -23.95 14.34 14.29
C TYR A 159 -24.35 15.59 15.10
N GLY A 160 -24.95 15.35 16.26
CA GLY A 160 -25.54 16.35 17.14
C GLY A 160 -27.00 16.55 16.82
N GLN A 161 -27.86 16.20 17.79
CA GLN A 161 -29.30 16.42 17.76
C GLN A 161 -29.72 17.09 19.05
N ALA A 162 -30.78 17.89 19.00
CA ALA A 162 -31.38 18.43 20.21
C ALA A 162 -31.90 17.26 21.07
N GLY A 163 -31.58 17.27 22.36
CA GLY A 163 -31.87 16.19 23.28
C GLY A 163 -30.72 15.20 23.50
N ASP A 164 -29.63 15.29 22.72
CA ASP A 164 -28.45 14.47 22.98
C ASP A 164 -27.77 14.87 24.31
N PRO A 165 -27.22 13.92 25.07
CA PRO A 165 -26.39 14.24 26.23
C PRO A 165 -25.15 15.01 25.79
N PHE A 166 -24.77 16.01 26.58
CA PHE A 166 -23.58 16.81 26.27
C PHE A 166 -22.32 16.01 26.56
N ASP A 167 -21.49 15.84 25.52
CA ASP A 167 -20.17 15.23 25.62
C ASP A 167 -19.08 16.23 25.18
N PRO A 168 -18.20 16.68 26.08
CA PRO A 168 -17.12 17.61 25.75
C PRO A 168 -16.15 17.11 24.69
N ALA A 169 -16.10 15.79 24.42
CA ALA A 169 -15.21 15.23 23.42
C ALA A 169 -15.69 15.51 21.97
N ILE A 170 -17.00 15.68 21.78
CA ILE A 170 -17.63 15.85 20.47
C ILE A 170 -18.47 17.11 20.33
N HIS A 171 -18.81 17.78 21.45
CA HIS A 171 -19.64 18.98 21.49
C HIS A 171 -18.84 20.18 22.03
N GLU A 172 -19.07 21.35 21.45
CA GLU A 172 -18.59 22.65 21.88
C GLU A 172 -19.79 23.48 22.37
N ALA A 173 -19.92 23.65 23.69
CA ALA A 173 -20.99 24.47 24.25
C ALA A 173 -20.69 25.96 24.05
N LEU A 174 -21.56 26.66 23.30
CA LEU A 174 -21.49 28.10 23.10
C LEU A 174 -22.40 28.87 24.07
N MET A 175 -23.47 28.22 24.51
CA MET A 175 -24.46 28.81 25.41
C MET A 175 -24.77 27.82 26.53
N HIS A 176 -24.89 28.30 27.77
CA HIS A 176 -25.27 27.52 28.93
C HIS A 176 -26.52 28.12 29.55
N GLU A 177 -27.50 27.28 29.82
CA GLU A 177 -28.74 27.63 30.48
C GLU A 177 -28.97 26.66 31.66
N HIS A 178 -29.57 27.14 32.73
CA HIS A 178 -30.02 26.25 33.82
C HIS A 178 -31.50 25.90 33.59
N SER A 179 -31.83 24.64 33.74
CA SER A 179 -33.20 24.17 33.57
C SER A 179 -33.53 23.05 34.54
N ASP A 180 -34.67 23.14 35.17
CA ASP A 180 -35.22 22.09 36.05
C ASP A 180 -35.79 20.90 35.25
N GLU A 181 -35.85 21.03 33.92
CA GLU A 181 -36.43 19.98 33.04
C GLU A 181 -35.39 18.87 32.66
N VAL A 182 -34.10 19.13 32.88
CA VAL A 182 -33.04 18.19 32.56
C VAL A 182 -32.39 17.64 33.83
N SER A 183 -32.08 16.33 33.79
CA SER A 183 -31.39 15.66 34.90
C SER A 183 -29.88 15.58 34.70
N GLU A 184 -29.43 15.82 33.49
CA GLU A 184 -28.01 15.84 33.09
C GLU A 184 -27.79 16.92 32.03
N ALA A 185 -26.53 17.32 31.86
CA ALA A 185 -26.18 18.29 30.84
C ALA A 185 -26.61 17.80 29.45
N THR A 186 -27.54 18.51 28.81
CA THR A 186 -28.22 18.11 27.59
C THR A 186 -28.13 19.21 26.54
N CYS A 187 -27.91 18.84 25.29
CA CYS A 187 -27.89 19.74 24.15
C CYS A 187 -29.33 20.19 23.82
N THR A 188 -29.67 21.44 24.13
CA THR A 188 -31.00 21.99 23.85
C THR A 188 -31.18 22.43 22.42
N GLN A 189 -30.12 22.98 21.82
CA GLN A 189 -30.14 23.45 20.43
C GLN A 189 -28.79 23.19 19.78
N ILE A 190 -28.84 22.80 18.49
CA ILE A 190 -27.66 22.67 17.66
C ILE A 190 -27.51 23.93 16.80
N LEU A 191 -26.51 24.75 17.14
CA LEU A 191 -26.23 25.99 16.40
C LEU A 191 -25.48 25.69 15.10
N PHE A 192 -24.50 24.77 15.17
CA PHE A 192 -23.80 24.22 14.03
C PHE A 192 -23.62 22.71 14.21
N PRO A 193 -24.00 21.91 13.22
CA PRO A 193 -23.85 20.45 13.32
C PRO A 193 -22.37 20.04 13.38
N GLY A 194 -22.11 18.97 14.11
CA GLY A 194 -20.83 18.32 14.12
C GLY A 194 -20.65 17.41 12.88
N TYR A 195 -19.40 17.23 12.48
CA TYR A 195 -19.05 16.35 11.40
C TYR A 195 -17.86 15.47 11.75
N ARG A 196 -17.92 14.18 11.35
CA ARG A 196 -16.84 13.23 11.57
C ARG A 196 -16.65 12.34 10.34
N VAL A 197 -15.47 11.72 10.22
CA VAL A 197 -15.16 10.68 9.23
C VAL A 197 -14.59 9.49 9.99
N GLY A 198 -15.38 8.42 10.10
CA GLY A 198 -15.08 7.32 11.01
C GLY A 198 -14.92 7.81 12.46
N GLU A 199 -13.77 7.56 13.08
CA GLU A 199 -13.49 8.02 14.45
C GLU A 199 -12.94 9.46 14.52
N ARG A 200 -12.58 10.04 13.37
CA ARG A 200 -11.97 11.36 13.34
C ARG A 200 -13.04 12.46 13.30
N ILE A 201 -13.05 13.31 14.33
CA ILE A 201 -13.87 14.52 14.37
C ILE A 201 -13.22 15.58 13.47
N LEU A 202 -13.96 16.07 12.47
CA LEU A 202 -13.57 17.20 11.62
C LEU A 202 -13.96 18.51 12.27
N ARG A 203 -15.15 18.54 12.87
CA ARG A 203 -15.66 19.71 13.60
C ARG A 203 -16.59 19.26 14.72
N ALA A 204 -16.39 19.76 15.92
CA ALA A 204 -17.31 19.58 17.04
C ALA A 204 -18.67 20.22 16.73
N ALA A 205 -19.76 19.59 17.20
CA ALA A 205 -21.07 20.22 17.13
C ALA A 205 -21.12 21.41 18.11
N ARG A 206 -21.52 22.57 17.62
CA ARG A 206 -21.68 23.75 18.46
C ARG A 206 -23.11 23.83 18.95
N VAL A 207 -23.26 23.81 20.26
CA VAL A 207 -24.55 23.56 20.89
C VAL A 207 -24.85 24.59 21.98
N ALA A 208 -26.14 24.80 22.27
CA ALA A 208 -26.61 25.33 23.54
C ALA A 208 -26.87 24.15 24.48
N VAL A 209 -26.43 24.25 25.73
CA VAL A 209 -26.54 23.19 26.73
C VAL A 209 -27.40 23.69 27.91
N ALA A 210 -28.36 22.84 28.31
CA ALA A 210 -29.05 23.00 29.57
C ALA A 210 -28.35 22.13 30.65
N GLU A 211 -28.08 22.73 31.80
CA GLU A 211 -27.57 22.04 32.97
C GLU A 211 -28.66 22.03 34.05
N PRO A 212 -28.75 20.97 34.89
CA PRO A 212 -29.69 20.93 36.01
C PRO A 212 -29.39 22.08 36.99
N SER A 213 -30.46 22.65 37.53
CA SER A 213 -30.39 23.74 38.52
C SER A 213 -29.86 23.27 39.87
#